data_3b9c5f78cf0de42268334d88365b3ec5
#
_entry.id   3b9c5f78cf0de42268334d88365b3ec5
#
_cell.length_a   1.000
_cell.length_b   1.000
_cell.length_c   1.000
_cell.angle_alpha   90.00
_cell.angle_beta   90.00
_cell.angle_gamma   90.00
#
_symmetry.space_group_name_H-M   'P 1'
#
loop_
_entity.id
_entity.type
_entity.pdbx_description
1 polymer ?
#
loop_
_entity_poly.entity_id
_entity_poly.type
_entity_poly.pdbx_seq_one_letter_code
_entity_poly.pdbx_strand_id
1 'polypeptide(L)'
;MAFHVTRAGDRTWSSADGSGLRQAPLVGAEQGASHLEAALCELAEGAAVGPHLHPFEESLYVLEGTGRYAVGGLEYQVGPGDYGLAPIGVPHRISAGEGPLRWLAVRAPRPPEARVAPRTVRAGPVEATPLGRPSETDPRHRLAGHFEDGDLGSYGPLLMPGYHGPNIRNISLHMLVDRLLGAQHHTLFMVEFAPRAGRGRAAKEHYHPFEEIYFYLSGSAKGTLDGQEVTLAAGDLLWMSVGGTHGFVNENEEPLRFLEMQSPVPPDSDAFFFPGDWQELPAP
;
A
#
# COMPACT_ATOMS: atom_id res chain seq x y z
N MET A 1 13.46 15.36 5.39
CA MET A 1 13.14 15.23 3.92
C MET A 1 11.64 15.08 3.85
N ALA A 2 10.95 15.90 3.06
CA ALA A 2 9.49 15.88 3.02
C ALA A 2 8.93 14.73 2.15
N PHE A 3 9.72 14.22 1.22
CA PHE A 3 9.36 13.09 0.37
C PHE A 3 10.59 12.31 -0.12
N HIS A 4 10.35 11.10 -0.59
CA HIS A 4 11.35 10.26 -1.26
C HIS A 4 10.71 9.52 -2.44
N VAL A 5 11.45 9.43 -3.56
CA VAL A 5 11.03 8.65 -4.73
C VAL A 5 12.01 7.52 -4.97
N THR A 6 11.52 6.29 -4.96
CA THR A 6 12.27 5.10 -5.39
C THR A 6 11.87 4.76 -6.81
N ARG A 7 12.77 4.97 -7.77
CA ARG A 7 12.51 4.67 -9.18
C ARG A 7 12.53 3.16 -9.44
N ALA A 8 11.69 2.73 -10.37
CA ALA A 8 11.63 1.32 -10.76
C ALA A 8 12.99 0.75 -11.19
N GLY A 9 13.80 1.55 -11.89
CA GLY A 9 15.13 1.17 -12.39
C GLY A 9 16.25 1.18 -11.35
N ASP A 10 16.06 1.84 -10.21
CA ASP A 10 17.13 2.04 -9.21
C ASP A 10 17.08 1.01 -8.07
N ARG A 11 16.19 0.02 -8.16
CA ARG A 11 15.97 -0.97 -7.12
C ARG A 11 17.13 -1.94 -6.99
N THR A 12 17.57 -2.15 -5.77
CA THR A 12 18.57 -3.16 -5.44
C THR A 12 17.90 -4.33 -4.74
N TRP A 13 17.99 -5.50 -5.34
CA TRP A 13 17.47 -6.74 -4.78
C TRP A 13 18.53 -7.42 -3.92
N SER A 14 18.16 -7.82 -2.72
CA SER A 14 18.98 -8.61 -1.81
C SER A 14 18.28 -9.92 -1.45
N SER A 15 19.04 -11.00 -1.35
CA SER A 15 18.55 -12.29 -0.87
C SER A 15 18.86 -12.40 0.62
N ALA A 16 17.86 -12.82 1.40
CA ALA A 16 18.07 -13.20 2.79
C ALA A 16 18.17 -14.73 2.90
N ASP A 17 19.05 -15.22 3.74
CA ASP A 17 19.09 -16.55 4.37
C ASP A 17 18.93 -17.83 3.52
N GLY A 18 18.98 -17.78 2.21
CA GLY A 18 18.82 -18.97 1.36
C GLY A 18 17.39 -19.53 1.28
N SER A 19 16.38 -18.82 1.78
CA SER A 19 14.94 -19.19 1.73
C SER A 19 14.33 -19.13 0.32
N GLY A 20 15.05 -18.60 -0.66
CA GLY A 20 14.51 -18.28 -1.98
C GLY A 20 13.77 -16.94 -2.02
N LEU A 21 13.69 -16.23 -0.89
CA LEU A 21 13.15 -14.87 -0.82
C LEU A 21 14.22 -13.86 -1.18
N ARG A 22 13.89 -12.92 -2.06
CA ARG A 22 14.64 -11.69 -2.28
C ARG A 22 13.73 -10.48 -2.08
N GLN A 23 14.32 -9.38 -1.61
CA GLN A 23 13.60 -8.14 -1.33
C GLN A 23 14.31 -6.94 -1.94
N ALA A 24 13.54 -6.00 -2.42
CA ALA A 24 14.01 -4.67 -2.81
C ALA A 24 13.33 -3.65 -1.88
N PRO A 25 14.04 -3.11 -0.89
CA PRO A 25 13.53 -2.02 -0.06
C PRO A 25 13.13 -0.83 -0.94
N LEU A 26 11.98 -0.24 -0.67
CA LEU A 26 11.46 0.92 -1.40
C LEU A 26 11.49 2.17 -0.52
N VAL A 27 11.07 2.04 0.74
CA VAL A 27 11.12 3.11 1.73
C VAL A 27 11.18 2.53 3.13
N GLY A 28 11.84 3.24 4.03
CA GLY A 28 11.98 2.90 5.44
C GLY A 28 12.75 3.96 6.21
N ALA A 29 13.41 3.56 7.30
CA ALA A 29 14.14 4.48 8.18
C ALA A 29 15.22 5.30 7.47
N GLU A 30 15.92 4.71 6.51
CA GLU A 30 16.99 5.38 5.77
C GLU A 30 16.48 6.55 4.92
N GLN A 31 15.25 6.49 4.45
CA GLN A 31 14.58 7.56 3.72
C GLN A 31 13.87 8.55 4.64
N GLY A 32 13.85 8.28 5.95
CA GLY A 32 13.24 9.14 6.97
C GLY A 32 11.81 8.75 7.36
N ALA A 33 11.29 7.62 6.88
CA ALA A 33 9.98 7.13 7.27
C ALA A 33 9.94 6.77 8.76
N SER A 34 8.90 7.21 9.45
CA SER A 34 8.68 6.99 10.89
C SER A 34 7.59 5.98 11.18
N HIS A 35 6.59 5.89 10.31
CA HIS A 35 5.39 5.07 10.53
C HIS A 35 5.30 3.88 9.58
N LEU A 36 5.86 3.98 8.38
CA LEU A 36 5.74 2.99 7.31
C LEU A 36 7.10 2.41 6.88
N GLU A 37 7.05 1.19 6.38
CA GLU A 37 8.10 0.57 5.57
C GLU A 37 7.44 -0.17 4.40
N ALA A 38 8.03 -0.07 3.21
CA ALA A 38 7.59 -0.84 2.06
C ALA A 38 8.75 -1.49 1.32
N ALA A 39 8.51 -2.67 0.78
CA ALA A 39 9.45 -3.41 -0.05
C ALA A 39 8.71 -4.20 -1.14
N LEU A 40 9.35 -4.37 -2.28
CA LEU A 40 8.98 -5.46 -3.18
C LEU A 40 9.63 -6.75 -2.69
N CYS A 41 8.83 -7.79 -2.65
CA CYS A 41 9.25 -9.14 -2.29
C CYS A 41 9.08 -10.06 -3.50
N GLU A 42 10.01 -10.97 -3.69
CA GLU A 42 9.92 -12.02 -4.69
C GLU A 42 10.38 -13.34 -4.08
N LEU A 43 9.56 -14.36 -4.23
CA LEU A 43 9.84 -15.71 -3.77
C LEU A 43 10.05 -16.61 -4.97
N ALA A 44 11.16 -17.32 -5.01
CA ALA A 44 11.48 -18.25 -6.09
C ALA A 44 10.43 -19.37 -6.17
N GLU A 45 10.26 -19.95 -7.36
CA GLU A 45 9.38 -21.09 -7.59
C GLU A 45 9.56 -22.19 -6.55
N GLY A 46 8.44 -22.66 -5.97
CA GLY A 46 8.41 -23.71 -4.96
C GLY A 46 9.00 -23.34 -3.61
N ALA A 47 9.53 -22.13 -3.46
CA ALA A 47 10.08 -21.66 -2.20
C ALA A 47 8.97 -21.21 -1.22
N ALA A 48 9.31 -21.17 0.08
CA ALA A 48 8.38 -20.75 1.13
C ALA A 48 9.07 -19.95 2.23
N VAL A 49 8.33 -19.00 2.81
CA VAL A 49 8.73 -18.21 3.97
C VAL A 49 7.75 -18.45 5.12
N GLY A 50 8.28 -18.70 6.29
CA GLY A 50 7.49 -18.94 7.49
C GLY A 50 7.32 -20.43 7.83
N PRO A 51 6.54 -20.77 8.87
CA PRO A 51 5.70 -19.89 9.68
C PRO A 51 6.49 -18.90 10.55
N HIS A 52 6.03 -17.67 10.58
CA HIS A 52 6.61 -16.61 11.39
C HIS A 52 5.55 -15.58 11.80
N LEU A 53 5.92 -14.69 12.72
CA LEU A 53 5.08 -13.56 13.14
C LEU A 53 5.93 -12.30 13.28
N HIS A 54 5.27 -11.16 13.28
CA HIS A 54 5.89 -9.84 13.40
C HIS A 54 5.34 -9.06 14.60
N PRO A 55 6.14 -8.13 15.20
CA PRO A 55 5.65 -7.13 16.14
C PRO A 55 5.03 -5.90 15.44
N PHE A 56 4.66 -6.02 14.19
CA PHE A 56 3.99 -5.02 13.34
C PHE A 56 2.99 -5.73 12.45
N GLU A 57 2.07 -4.98 11.85
CA GLU A 57 1.21 -5.47 10.77
C GLU A 57 2.00 -5.53 9.47
N GLU A 58 1.76 -6.56 8.67
CA GLU A 58 2.24 -6.64 7.30
C GLU A 58 1.06 -6.87 6.36
N SER A 59 0.87 -5.96 5.41
CA SER A 59 -0.03 -6.17 4.28
C SER A 59 0.76 -6.58 3.06
N LEU A 60 0.15 -7.42 2.24
CA LEU A 60 0.66 -7.80 0.93
C LEU A 60 -0.36 -7.47 -0.17
N TYR A 61 0.14 -7.11 -1.34
CA TYR A 61 -0.63 -7.06 -2.58
C TYR A 61 0.15 -7.81 -3.66
N VAL A 62 -0.45 -8.86 -4.21
CA VAL A 62 0.20 -9.73 -5.20
C VAL A 62 0.21 -9.04 -6.56
N LEU A 63 1.41 -8.88 -7.11
CA LEU A 63 1.64 -8.24 -8.41
C LEU A 63 1.77 -9.26 -9.54
N GLU A 64 2.48 -10.35 -9.29
CA GLU A 64 2.78 -11.36 -10.30
C GLU A 64 2.91 -12.76 -9.68
N GLY A 65 2.64 -13.78 -10.47
CA GLY A 65 2.77 -15.18 -10.07
C GLY A 65 1.59 -15.68 -9.24
N THR A 66 1.70 -16.92 -8.78
CA THR A 66 0.68 -17.57 -7.94
C THR A 66 1.33 -18.27 -6.76
N GLY A 67 0.58 -18.45 -5.70
CA GLY A 67 1.10 -19.08 -4.49
C GLY A 67 0.04 -19.40 -3.47
N ARG A 68 0.47 -19.57 -2.22
CA ARG A 68 -0.40 -19.76 -1.07
C ARG A 68 -0.02 -18.81 0.04
N TYR A 69 -1.00 -18.24 0.68
CA TYR A 69 -0.86 -17.39 1.86
C TYR A 69 -1.69 -17.95 3.00
N ALA A 70 -1.04 -18.31 4.10
CA ALA A 70 -1.73 -18.82 5.28
C ALA A 70 -1.59 -17.81 6.43
N VAL A 71 -2.72 -17.42 7.01
CA VAL A 71 -2.81 -16.44 8.11
C VAL A 71 -4.08 -16.69 8.91
N GLY A 72 -4.02 -16.55 10.25
CA GLY A 72 -5.19 -16.67 11.10
C GLY A 72 -5.91 -18.03 11.07
N GLY A 73 -5.19 -19.10 10.76
CA GLY A 73 -5.74 -20.46 10.65
C GLY A 73 -6.41 -20.76 9.31
N LEU A 74 -6.30 -19.89 8.32
CA LEU A 74 -6.84 -20.04 6.96
C LEU A 74 -5.70 -20.01 5.94
N GLU A 75 -5.80 -20.80 4.88
CA GLU A 75 -4.85 -20.81 3.75
C GLU A 75 -5.56 -20.49 2.45
N TYR A 76 -5.12 -19.45 1.79
CA TYR A 76 -5.66 -18.94 0.53
C TYR A 76 -4.74 -19.30 -0.63
N GLN A 77 -5.33 -19.59 -1.79
CA GLN A 77 -4.62 -19.54 -3.06
C GLN A 77 -4.56 -18.09 -3.50
N VAL A 78 -3.36 -17.56 -3.76
CA VAL A 78 -3.18 -16.16 -4.12
C VAL A 78 -2.55 -16.00 -5.49
N GLY A 79 -2.92 -14.92 -6.16
CA GLY A 79 -2.41 -14.51 -7.47
C GLY A 79 -2.58 -12.99 -7.66
N PRO A 80 -2.29 -12.44 -8.85
CA PRO A 80 -2.37 -11.00 -9.09
C PRO A 80 -3.74 -10.42 -8.71
N GLY A 81 -3.72 -9.28 -8.01
CA GLY A 81 -4.92 -8.64 -7.48
C GLY A 81 -5.33 -9.12 -6.08
N ASP A 82 -4.80 -10.24 -5.60
CA ASP A 82 -5.08 -10.68 -4.23
C ASP A 82 -4.27 -9.87 -3.23
N TYR A 83 -4.89 -9.57 -2.09
CA TYR A 83 -4.27 -8.86 -0.98
C TYR A 83 -4.54 -9.55 0.34
N GLY A 84 -3.72 -9.27 1.34
CA GLY A 84 -3.87 -9.85 2.66
C GLY A 84 -3.23 -9.03 3.76
N LEU A 85 -3.63 -9.34 4.99
CA LEU A 85 -3.13 -8.73 6.22
C LEU A 85 -2.62 -9.82 7.16
N ALA A 86 -1.39 -9.68 7.65
CA ALA A 86 -0.89 -10.36 8.83
C ALA A 86 -0.94 -9.40 10.03
N PRO A 87 -1.90 -9.52 10.94
CA PRO A 87 -1.96 -8.70 12.14
C PRO A 87 -0.76 -8.96 13.07
N ILE A 88 -0.49 -8.02 13.98
CA ILE A 88 0.57 -8.14 14.98
C ILE A 88 0.44 -9.46 15.75
N GLY A 89 1.55 -10.21 15.79
CA GLY A 89 1.64 -11.46 16.55
C GLY A 89 0.85 -12.64 15.97
N VAL A 90 0.24 -12.50 14.80
CA VAL A 90 -0.46 -13.59 14.13
C VAL A 90 0.50 -14.37 13.25
N PRO A 91 0.69 -15.68 13.50
CA PRO A 91 1.52 -16.52 12.67
C PRO A 91 0.98 -16.60 11.24
N HIS A 92 1.90 -16.48 10.28
CA HIS A 92 1.58 -16.57 8.85
C HIS A 92 2.73 -17.19 8.06
N ARG A 93 2.43 -17.61 6.85
CA ARG A 93 3.39 -18.14 5.88
C ARG A 93 2.97 -17.80 4.46
N ILE A 94 3.94 -17.72 3.57
CA ILE A 94 3.69 -17.54 2.13
C ILE A 94 4.57 -18.51 1.35
N SER A 95 4.04 -19.09 0.28
CA SER A 95 4.79 -19.97 -0.62
C SER A 95 4.46 -19.64 -2.07
N ALA A 96 5.48 -19.72 -2.94
CA ALA A 96 5.29 -19.63 -4.38
C ALA A 96 4.80 -20.98 -4.94
N GLY A 97 3.99 -20.90 -5.98
CA GLY A 97 3.53 -22.06 -6.77
C GLY A 97 4.44 -22.33 -7.96
N GLU A 98 3.82 -22.50 -9.13
CA GLU A 98 4.54 -22.60 -10.41
C GLU A 98 5.03 -21.20 -10.81
N GLY A 99 6.34 -21.05 -10.89
CA GLY A 99 7.01 -19.76 -11.13
C GLY A 99 7.15 -18.90 -9.88
N PRO A 100 7.88 -17.77 -10.01
CA PRO A 100 8.11 -16.85 -8.90
C PRO A 100 6.82 -16.12 -8.51
N LEU A 101 6.68 -15.84 -7.20
CA LEU A 101 5.61 -15.01 -6.66
C LEU A 101 6.17 -13.66 -6.26
N ARG A 102 5.59 -12.57 -6.77
CA ARG A 102 6.01 -11.20 -6.45
C ARG A 102 4.87 -10.40 -5.83
N TRP A 103 5.17 -9.67 -4.75
CA TRP A 103 4.20 -8.82 -4.07
C TRP A 103 4.82 -7.54 -3.52
N LEU A 104 3.98 -6.52 -3.35
CA LEU A 104 4.30 -5.36 -2.53
C LEU A 104 4.00 -5.71 -1.07
N ALA A 105 4.98 -5.58 -0.20
CA ALA A 105 4.81 -5.69 1.25
C ALA A 105 4.84 -4.30 1.89
N VAL A 106 3.87 -4.03 2.77
CA VAL A 106 3.77 -2.80 3.55
C VAL A 106 3.70 -3.15 5.03
N ARG A 107 4.46 -2.45 5.86
CA ARG A 107 4.61 -2.73 7.27
C ARG A 107 4.32 -1.49 8.11
N ALA A 108 3.48 -1.64 9.12
CA ALA A 108 3.13 -0.59 10.08
C ALA A 108 2.76 -1.17 11.46
N PRO A 109 3.12 -0.51 12.58
CA PRO A 109 4.06 0.60 12.63
C PRO A 109 5.41 0.19 12.03
N ARG A 110 6.20 1.15 11.59
CA ARG A 110 7.50 0.87 10.97
C ARG A 110 8.31 -0.13 11.80
N PRO A 111 8.80 -1.22 11.19
CA PRO A 111 9.56 -2.24 11.89
C PRO A 111 10.74 -1.66 12.69
N PRO A 112 11.04 -2.18 13.87
CA PRO A 112 12.20 -1.76 14.63
C PRO A 112 13.48 -2.07 13.86
N GLU A 113 14.55 -1.33 14.14
CA GLU A 113 15.86 -1.71 13.64
C GLU A 113 16.27 -3.09 14.23
N ALA A 114 16.80 -3.96 13.40
CA ALA A 114 17.14 -5.34 13.80
C ALA A 114 18.09 -5.43 15.01
N ARG A 115 18.94 -4.41 15.22
CA ARG A 115 19.79 -4.27 16.40
C ARG A 115 19.04 -3.98 17.71
N VAL A 116 17.80 -3.46 17.60
CA VAL A 116 16.97 -3.07 18.77
C VAL A 116 16.06 -4.22 19.18
N ALA A 117 15.38 -4.84 18.19
CA ALA A 117 14.48 -5.96 18.42
C ALA A 117 14.38 -6.85 17.18
N PRO A 118 14.06 -8.14 17.35
CA PRO A 118 13.77 -9.01 16.20
C PRO A 118 12.60 -8.47 15.37
N ARG A 119 12.80 -8.42 14.07
CA ARG A 119 11.72 -8.05 13.11
C ARG A 119 10.78 -9.21 12.79
N THR A 120 11.29 -10.42 12.96
CA THR A 120 10.58 -11.67 12.66
C THR A 120 10.86 -12.69 13.73
N VAL A 121 9.84 -13.34 14.22
CA VAL A 121 9.93 -14.42 15.19
C VAL A 121 9.43 -15.70 14.53
N ARG A 122 10.22 -16.77 14.60
CA ARG A 122 9.76 -18.08 14.11
C ARG A 122 8.55 -18.54 14.91
N ALA A 123 7.51 -18.97 14.22
CA ALA A 123 6.35 -19.62 14.81
C ALA A 123 6.48 -21.15 14.70
N GLY A 124 5.76 -21.86 15.53
CA GLY A 124 5.54 -23.30 15.35
C GLY A 124 4.72 -23.60 14.09
N PRO A 125 4.46 -24.88 13.79
CA PRO A 125 3.60 -25.25 12.68
C PRO A 125 2.26 -24.53 12.73
N VAL A 126 1.83 -23.96 11.60
CA VAL A 126 0.53 -23.31 11.46
C VAL A 126 -0.40 -24.30 10.76
N GLU A 127 -1.33 -24.86 11.52
CA GLU A 127 -2.45 -25.58 10.92
C GLU A 127 -3.39 -24.54 10.29
N ALA A 128 -3.73 -24.73 9.04
CA ALA A 128 -4.61 -23.82 8.33
C ALA A 128 -5.62 -24.61 7.48
N THR A 129 -6.86 -24.15 7.50
CA THR A 129 -7.91 -24.69 6.66
C THR A 129 -7.74 -24.16 5.24
N PRO A 130 -7.54 -25.03 4.24
CA PRO A 130 -7.44 -24.59 2.86
C PRO A 130 -8.73 -23.96 2.37
N LEU A 131 -8.61 -22.81 1.73
CA LEU A 131 -9.67 -22.11 1.02
C LEU A 131 -9.26 -21.93 -0.45
N GLY A 132 -10.19 -21.52 -1.29
CA GLY A 132 -9.91 -21.09 -2.65
C GLY A 132 -9.21 -19.72 -2.68
N ARG A 133 -9.39 -19.00 -3.78
CA ARG A 133 -8.95 -17.60 -3.88
C ARG A 133 -9.73 -16.76 -2.86
N PRO A 134 -9.14 -15.68 -2.37
CA PRO A 134 -9.83 -14.72 -1.52
C PRO A 134 -11.10 -14.19 -2.19
N SER A 135 -12.12 -13.92 -1.40
CA SER A 135 -13.38 -13.36 -1.87
C SER A 135 -13.97 -12.47 -0.80
N GLU A 136 -14.36 -11.26 -1.14
CA GLU A 136 -14.98 -10.32 -0.22
C GLU A 136 -16.38 -10.78 0.23
N THR A 137 -17.04 -11.59 -0.58
CA THR A 137 -18.37 -12.10 -0.29
C THR A 137 -18.38 -13.31 0.64
N ASP A 138 -17.24 -13.97 0.87
CA ASP A 138 -17.13 -15.09 1.78
C ASP A 138 -16.73 -14.61 3.19
N PRO A 139 -17.61 -14.70 4.20
CA PRO A 139 -17.32 -14.21 5.55
C PRO A 139 -16.15 -14.92 6.26
N ARG A 140 -15.65 -16.04 5.69
CA ARG A 140 -14.45 -16.71 6.18
C ARG A 140 -13.15 -16.02 5.72
N HIS A 141 -13.21 -15.22 4.67
CA HIS A 141 -12.07 -14.52 4.09
C HIS A 141 -11.84 -13.20 4.82
N ARG A 142 -11.48 -13.27 6.11
CA ARG A 142 -11.37 -12.08 6.98
C ARG A 142 -10.04 -11.34 6.93
N LEU A 143 -8.96 -12.00 6.46
CA LEU A 143 -7.61 -11.45 6.43
C LEU A 143 -7.04 -11.43 5.01
N ALA A 144 -7.85 -11.65 4.01
CA ALA A 144 -7.47 -11.59 2.61
C ALA A 144 -8.68 -11.22 1.74
N GLY A 145 -8.43 -10.59 0.61
CA GLY A 145 -9.42 -10.23 -0.39
C GLY A 145 -8.82 -10.30 -1.79
N HIS A 146 -9.66 -10.02 -2.78
CA HIS A 146 -9.30 -9.94 -4.18
C HIS A 146 -9.82 -8.63 -4.76
N PHE A 147 -8.96 -7.93 -5.50
CA PHE A 147 -9.32 -6.73 -6.24
C PHE A 147 -9.48 -7.08 -7.72
N GLU A 148 -10.56 -6.62 -8.32
CA GLU A 148 -10.79 -6.63 -9.76
C GLU A 148 -11.24 -5.26 -10.26
N ASP A 149 -11.12 -5.02 -11.56
CA ASP A 149 -11.44 -3.69 -12.14
C ASP A 149 -12.87 -3.25 -11.88
N GLY A 150 -13.80 -4.18 -11.70
CA GLY A 150 -15.19 -3.91 -11.37
C GLY A 150 -15.44 -3.29 -10.00
N ASP A 151 -14.46 -3.38 -9.09
CA ASP A 151 -14.55 -2.82 -7.73
C ASP A 151 -14.38 -1.30 -7.72
N LEU A 152 -13.76 -0.74 -8.77
CA LEU A 152 -13.67 0.69 -8.95
C LEU A 152 -15.00 1.24 -9.46
N GLY A 153 -15.59 2.14 -8.67
CA GLY A 153 -16.82 2.83 -9.04
C GLY A 153 -16.61 3.92 -10.11
N SER A 154 -17.64 4.72 -10.34
CA SER A 154 -17.52 5.89 -11.21
C SER A 154 -16.64 6.96 -10.58
N TYR A 155 -15.88 7.69 -11.43
CA TYR A 155 -15.08 8.82 -10.96
C TYR A 155 -15.96 9.92 -10.34
N GLY A 156 -15.58 10.36 -9.15
CA GLY A 156 -16.33 11.34 -8.37
C GLY A 156 -15.43 12.15 -7.41
N PRO A 157 -16.05 12.85 -6.46
CA PRO A 157 -15.32 13.39 -5.31
C PRO A 157 -14.81 12.25 -4.46
N LEU A 158 -13.62 12.42 -3.91
CA LEU A 158 -13.05 11.47 -2.99
C LEU A 158 -13.84 11.51 -1.67
N LEU A 159 -14.29 10.35 -1.22
CA LEU A 159 -14.89 10.14 0.10
C LEU A 159 -14.14 9.01 0.80
N MET A 160 -13.40 9.34 1.85
CA MET A 160 -12.62 8.39 2.64
C MET A 160 -12.44 8.90 4.08
N PRO A 161 -12.07 8.05 5.03
CA PRO A 161 -11.69 8.52 6.36
C PRO A 161 -10.62 9.62 6.28
N GLY A 162 -10.84 10.71 6.99
CA GLY A 162 -9.96 11.87 7.00
C GLY A 162 -10.22 12.91 5.91
N TYR A 163 -11.13 12.64 4.94
CA TYR A 163 -11.42 13.61 3.88
C TYR A 163 -12.86 13.56 3.37
N HIS A 164 -13.53 14.73 3.34
CA HIS A 164 -14.91 14.89 2.85
C HIS A 164 -15.11 16.15 2.00
N GLY A 165 -14.06 16.66 1.37
CA GLY A 165 -14.08 17.95 0.68
C GLY A 165 -14.15 17.84 -0.86
N PRO A 166 -14.22 18.97 -1.58
CA PRO A 166 -14.33 19.03 -3.03
C PRO A 166 -12.98 19.11 -3.78
N ASN A 167 -11.86 19.19 -3.04
CA ASN A 167 -10.54 19.50 -3.61
C ASN A 167 -9.85 18.30 -4.26
N ILE A 168 -10.31 17.08 -3.95
CA ILE A 168 -9.87 15.84 -4.56
C ILE A 168 -11.08 15.23 -5.28
N ARG A 169 -10.96 15.07 -6.60
CA ARG A 169 -12.08 14.67 -7.46
C ARG A 169 -11.61 14.01 -8.75
N ASN A 170 -12.52 13.39 -9.47
CA ASN A 170 -12.26 12.59 -10.67
C ASN A 170 -11.38 11.38 -10.36
N ILE A 171 -11.60 10.80 -9.20
CA ILE A 171 -10.94 9.65 -8.64
C ILE A 171 -11.97 8.55 -8.42
N SER A 172 -11.56 7.31 -8.56
CA SER A 172 -12.22 6.14 -8.01
C SER A 172 -11.28 5.48 -7.01
N LEU A 173 -11.82 4.97 -5.91
CA LEU A 173 -11.08 4.37 -4.82
C LEU A 173 -11.79 3.11 -4.34
N HIS A 174 -11.01 2.08 -4.03
CA HIS A 174 -11.47 0.86 -3.38
C HIS A 174 -10.54 0.50 -2.22
N MET A 175 -11.12 0.38 -0.99
CA MET A 175 -10.37 0.01 0.22
C MET A 175 -10.04 -1.49 0.17
N LEU A 176 -8.77 -1.84 0.35
CA LEU A 176 -8.29 -3.23 0.38
C LEU A 176 -8.02 -3.68 1.82
N VAL A 177 -7.26 -2.88 2.56
CA VAL A 177 -6.91 -3.16 3.95
C VAL A 177 -7.27 -1.94 4.80
N ASP A 178 -8.16 -2.16 5.74
CA ASP A 178 -8.63 -1.17 6.70
C ASP A 178 -9.06 -1.85 8.00
N ARG A 179 -9.79 -1.13 8.84
CA ARG A 179 -10.35 -1.65 10.09
C ARG A 179 -11.33 -2.81 9.90
N LEU A 180 -12.01 -2.89 8.74
CA LEU A 180 -12.95 -3.98 8.46
C LEU A 180 -12.22 -5.29 8.20
N LEU A 181 -11.05 -5.21 7.54
CA LEU A 181 -10.17 -6.37 7.39
C LEU A 181 -9.41 -6.70 8.69
N GLY A 182 -9.32 -5.76 9.62
CA GLY A 182 -8.70 -5.93 10.93
C GLY A 182 -7.42 -5.14 11.15
N ALA A 183 -7.02 -4.25 10.23
CA ALA A 183 -5.86 -3.39 10.38
C ALA A 183 -6.09 -2.33 11.47
N GLN A 184 -5.05 -2.06 12.24
CA GLN A 184 -5.05 -1.08 13.33
C GLN A 184 -4.10 0.09 13.06
N HIS A 185 -3.07 -0.13 12.23
CA HIS A 185 -1.95 0.80 12.11
C HIS A 185 -1.82 1.44 10.73
N HIS A 186 -2.45 0.89 9.71
CA HIS A 186 -2.38 1.43 8.36
C HIS A 186 -3.63 1.12 7.55
N THR A 187 -3.75 1.79 6.41
CA THR A 187 -4.69 1.46 5.34
C THR A 187 -3.90 1.08 4.08
N LEU A 188 -4.53 0.30 3.22
CA LEU A 188 -4.08 0.02 1.85
C LEU A 188 -5.30 0.08 0.95
N PHE A 189 -5.22 0.82 -0.14
CA PHE A 189 -6.33 0.93 -1.08
C PHE A 189 -5.85 1.14 -2.51
N MET A 190 -6.72 0.77 -3.45
CA MET A 190 -6.54 1.01 -4.86
C MET A 190 -7.10 2.37 -5.23
N VAL A 191 -6.34 3.16 -5.97
CA VAL A 191 -6.78 4.46 -6.49
C VAL A 191 -6.61 4.50 -7.99
N GLU A 192 -7.60 5.05 -8.65
CA GLU A 192 -7.55 5.34 -10.07
C GLU A 192 -7.97 6.78 -10.34
N PHE A 193 -7.10 7.53 -11.02
CA PHE A 193 -7.40 8.86 -11.52
C PHE A 193 -7.94 8.76 -12.94
N ALA A 194 -9.04 9.45 -13.19
CA ALA A 194 -9.64 9.54 -14.52
C ALA A 194 -8.64 10.00 -15.59
N PRO A 195 -8.79 9.56 -16.84
CA PRO A 195 -8.07 10.12 -17.98
C PRO A 195 -8.22 11.63 -18.09
N ARG A 196 -7.29 12.28 -18.77
CA ARG A 196 -7.21 13.73 -18.96
C ARG A 196 -8.49 14.40 -19.46
N ALA A 197 -9.32 13.71 -20.23
CA ALA A 197 -10.50 14.21 -20.97
C ALA A 197 -11.23 15.38 -20.29
N GLY A 198 -10.74 16.62 -20.46
CA GLY A 198 -11.41 17.87 -20.12
C GLY A 198 -11.54 18.20 -18.63
N ARG A 199 -10.84 17.53 -17.74
CA ARG A 199 -11.04 17.68 -16.31
C ARG A 199 -9.74 18.10 -15.60
N GLY A 200 -9.82 19.14 -14.79
CA GLY A 200 -8.69 19.71 -14.07
C GLY A 200 -7.97 18.74 -13.11
N ARG A 201 -7.06 19.24 -12.31
CA ARG A 201 -6.27 18.47 -11.35
C ARG A 201 -7.12 17.52 -10.54
N ALA A 202 -6.70 16.27 -10.44
CA ALA A 202 -7.40 15.27 -9.66
C ALA A 202 -7.26 15.50 -8.15
N ALA A 203 -6.07 15.91 -7.68
CA ALA A 203 -5.81 16.29 -6.29
C ALA A 203 -5.06 17.62 -6.24
N LYS A 204 -5.64 18.63 -5.56
CA LYS A 204 -4.93 19.88 -5.24
C LYS A 204 -3.80 19.59 -4.27
N GLU A 205 -2.80 20.50 -4.23
CA GLU A 205 -1.77 20.44 -3.19
C GLU A 205 -2.40 20.49 -1.79
N HIS A 206 -2.02 19.52 -0.98
CA HIS A 206 -2.48 19.36 0.38
C HIS A 206 -1.40 18.68 1.22
N TYR A 207 -1.61 18.65 2.53
CA TYR A 207 -0.81 17.89 3.49
C TYR A 207 -1.72 17.32 4.57
N HIS A 208 -1.22 16.36 5.33
CA HIS A 208 -1.96 15.63 6.35
C HIS A 208 -1.04 15.12 7.49
N PRO A 209 -1.61 14.71 8.67
CA PRO A 209 -0.83 14.31 9.84
C PRO A 209 -0.44 12.82 9.85
N PHE A 210 -0.33 12.18 8.71
CA PHE A 210 0.11 10.80 8.53
C PHE A 210 1.09 10.70 7.34
N GLU A 211 1.87 9.63 7.31
CA GLU A 211 2.71 9.29 6.16
C GLU A 211 1.90 8.59 5.10
N GLU A 212 2.26 8.80 3.86
CA GLU A 212 1.68 8.12 2.70
C GLU A 212 2.74 7.48 1.80
N ILE A 213 2.33 6.40 1.17
CA ILE A 213 3.08 5.74 0.10
C ILE A 213 2.15 5.58 -1.10
N TYR A 214 2.69 5.85 -2.29
CA TYR A 214 2.04 5.67 -3.59
C TYR A 214 2.90 4.72 -4.42
N PHE A 215 2.40 3.52 -4.70
CA PHE A 215 3.07 2.58 -5.60
C PHE A 215 2.34 2.53 -6.93
N TYR A 216 2.94 3.09 -7.96
CA TYR A 216 2.31 3.25 -9.27
C TYR A 216 2.26 1.93 -10.03
N LEU A 217 1.05 1.52 -10.45
CA LEU A 217 0.80 0.26 -11.16
C LEU A 217 0.72 0.49 -12.67
N SER A 218 0.10 1.58 -13.11
CA SER A 218 -0.03 1.93 -14.54
C SER A 218 -0.12 3.42 -14.73
N GLY A 219 0.21 3.89 -15.94
CA GLY A 219 0.18 5.31 -16.30
C GLY A 219 1.36 6.09 -15.73
N SER A 220 1.23 7.41 -15.76
CA SER A 220 2.19 8.35 -15.18
C SER A 220 1.48 9.55 -14.58
N ALA A 221 2.03 10.08 -13.48
CA ALA A 221 1.53 11.28 -12.81
C ALA A 221 2.54 12.41 -12.92
N LYS A 222 2.06 13.64 -13.04
CA LYS A 222 2.82 14.81 -12.66
C LYS A 222 2.44 15.22 -11.24
N GLY A 223 3.43 15.32 -10.36
CA GLY A 223 3.26 15.72 -8.98
C GLY A 223 3.96 17.03 -8.70
N THR A 224 3.36 17.85 -7.82
CA THR A 224 4.06 18.91 -7.11
C THR A 224 4.28 18.41 -5.70
N LEU A 225 5.53 18.19 -5.32
CA LEU A 225 5.92 17.57 -4.05
C LEU A 225 6.80 18.58 -3.31
N ASP A 226 6.30 19.16 -2.24
CA ASP A 226 7.00 20.18 -1.45
C ASP A 226 7.59 21.30 -2.34
N GLY A 227 6.76 21.77 -3.30
CA GLY A 227 7.11 22.78 -4.29
C GLY A 227 8.00 22.34 -5.46
N GLN A 228 8.34 21.06 -5.56
CA GLN A 228 9.14 20.50 -6.64
C GLN A 228 8.25 19.71 -7.62
N GLU A 229 8.43 19.93 -8.93
CA GLU A 229 7.77 19.14 -9.95
C GLU A 229 8.47 17.80 -10.14
N VAL A 230 7.70 16.71 -10.06
CA VAL A 230 8.19 15.34 -10.20
C VAL A 230 7.25 14.58 -11.12
N THR A 231 7.81 13.85 -12.09
CA THR A 231 7.04 12.87 -12.88
C THR A 231 7.24 11.49 -12.27
N LEU A 232 6.14 10.76 -12.05
CA LEU A 232 6.10 9.41 -11.51
C LEU A 232 5.47 8.47 -12.53
N ALA A 233 5.97 7.26 -12.64
CA ALA A 233 5.53 6.29 -13.64
C ALA A 233 5.30 4.91 -13.02
N ALA A 234 4.69 4.02 -13.79
CA ALA A 234 4.47 2.64 -13.37
C ALA A 234 5.77 1.98 -12.84
N GLY A 235 5.65 1.37 -11.70
CA GLY A 235 6.75 0.78 -10.95
C GLY A 235 7.44 1.75 -9.96
N ASP A 236 7.33 3.06 -10.07
CA ASP A 236 7.89 3.98 -9.07
C ASP A 236 7.13 3.89 -7.73
N LEU A 237 7.82 4.19 -6.64
CA LEU A 237 7.20 4.43 -5.34
C LEU A 237 7.52 5.83 -4.88
N LEU A 238 6.50 6.57 -4.46
CA LEU A 238 6.63 7.82 -3.74
C LEU A 238 6.27 7.58 -2.27
N TRP A 239 7.05 8.14 -1.36
CA TRP A 239 6.72 8.31 0.05
C TRP A 239 6.64 9.80 0.39
N MET A 240 5.59 10.17 1.14
CA MET A 240 5.39 11.49 1.71
C MET A 240 5.47 11.43 3.23
N SER A 241 6.24 12.34 3.82
CA SER A 241 6.30 12.47 5.28
C SER A 241 5.03 13.13 5.83
N VAL A 242 4.82 12.98 7.13
CA VAL A 242 3.84 13.81 7.86
C VAL A 242 4.06 15.29 7.54
N GLY A 243 3.01 15.97 7.10
CA GLY A 243 3.03 17.40 6.77
C GLY A 243 3.72 17.76 5.44
N GLY A 244 4.19 16.78 4.67
CA GLY A 244 4.73 17.02 3.33
C GLY A 244 3.64 17.44 2.36
N THR A 245 3.82 18.58 1.68
CA THR A 245 2.83 19.12 0.73
C THR A 245 2.93 18.39 -0.60
N HIS A 246 1.82 17.90 -1.11
CA HIS A 246 1.78 17.20 -2.39
C HIS A 246 0.45 17.34 -3.12
N GLY A 247 0.50 17.15 -4.43
CA GLY A 247 -0.67 17.10 -5.30
C GLY A 247 -0.31 16.45 -6.63
N PHE A 248 -1.31 15.81 -7.30
CA PHE A 248 -1.07 15.05 -8.51
C PHE A 248 -2.06 15.37 -9.61
N VAL A 249 -1.61 15.17 -10.84
CA VAL A 249 -2.41 15.30 -12.05
C VAL A 249 -2.15 14.10 -12.94
N ASN A 250 -3.21 13.50 -13.45
CA ASN A 250 -3.14 12.61 -14.59
C ASN A 250 -3.31 13.43 -15.87
N GLU A 251 -2.24 13.56 -16.66
CA GLU A 251 -2.27 14.24 -17.97
C GLU A 251 -2.34 13.26 -19.15
N ASN A 252 -2.48 11.96 -18.88
CA ASN A 252 -2.53 10.94 -19.92
C ASN A 252 -3.95 10.73 -20.43
N GLU A 253 -4.05 10.16 -21.62
CA GLU A 253 -5.34 9.74 -22.20
C GLU A 253 -5.88 8.46 -21.53
N GLU A 254 -5.04 7.73 -20.81
CA GLU A 254 -5.38 6.52 -20.08
C GLU A 254 -5.50 6.79 -18.57
N PRO A 255 -6.23 5.97 -17.82
CA PRO A 255 -6.29 6.06 -16.37
C PRO A 255 -4.89 5.91 -15.73
N LEU A 256 -4.68 6.62 -14.62
CA LEU A 256 -3.53 6.44 -13.76
C LEU A 256 -3.95 5.62 -12.55
N ARG A 257 -3.28 4.50 -12.30
CA ARG A 257 -3.61 3.61 -11.19
C ARG A 257 -2.42 3.39 -10.26
N PHE A 258 -2.68 3.41 -8.97
CA PHE A 258 -1.67 3.15 -7.94
C PHE A 258 -2.31 2.54 -6.68
N LEU A 259 -1.46 1.88 -5.89
CA LEU A 259 -1.77 1.52 -4.51
C LEU A 259 -1.36 2.66 -3.60
N GLU A 260 -2.22 3.03 -2.68
CA GLU A 260 -1.95 4.04 -1.66
C GLU A 260 -2.03 3.43 -0.27
N MET A 261 -1.14 3.84 0.62
CA MET A 261 -1.08 3.41 2.00
C MET A 261 -0.90 4.61 2.91
N GLN A 262 -1.59 4.60 4.04
CA GLN A 262 -1.54 5.66 5.03
C GLN A 262 -1.24 5.09 6.42
N SER A 263 -0.33 5.71 7.16
CA SER A 263 -0.03 5.35 8.56
C SER A 263 0.46 6.57 9.35
N PRO A 264 -0.02 6.73 10.61
CA PRO A 264 -1.08 5.97 11.26
C PRO A 264 -2.42 6.10 10.51
N VAL A 265 -3.35 5.20 10.82
CA VAL A 265 -4.71 5.24 10.23
C VAL A 265 -5.29 6.65 10.36
N PRO A 266 -5.79 7.25 9.26
CA PRO A 266 -6.40 8.58 9.30
C PRO A 266 -7.50 8.68 10.34
N PRO A 267 -7.66 9.84 11.00
CA PRO A 267 -8.77 10.06 11.93
C PRO A 267 -10.12 10.10 11.18
N ASP A 268 -11.21 9.90 11.90
CA ASP A 268 -12.56 9.99 11.33
C ASP A 268 -12.97 11.43 10.98
N SER A 269 -12.23 12.44 11.50
CA SER A 269 -12.40 13.85 11.15
C SER A 269 -11.55 14.24 9.95
N ASP A 270 -11.91 15.35 9.29
CA ASP A 270 -11.11 15.90 8.20
C ASP A 270 -9.68 16.18 8.65
N ALA A 271 -8.71 15.62 7.94
CA ALA A 271 -7.29 15.70 8.24
C ALA A 271 -6.43 16.11 7.04
N PHE A 272 -7.06 16.44 5.92
CA PHE A 272 -6.40 16.97 4.73
C PHE A 272 -6.49 18.48 4.73
N PHE A 273 -5.34 19.14 4.67
CA PHE A 273 -5.23 20.59 4.75
C PHE A 273 -4.72 21.15 3.42
N PHE A 274 -5.42 22.13 2.88
CA PHE A 274 -5.12 22.74 1.58
C PHE A 274 -4.57 24.15 1.81
N PRO A 275 -3.27 24.40 1.58
CA PRO A 275 -2.65 25.72 1.86
C PRO A 275 -3.36 26.90 1.16
N GLY A 276 -3.92 26.67 -0.03
CA GLY A 276 -4.66 27.68 -0.77
C GLY A 276 -6.00 28.10 -0.14
N ASP A 277 -6.57 27.26 0.69
CA ASP A 277 -7.88 27.50 1.28
C ASP A 277 -7.81 28.33 2.59
N TRP A 278 -6.61 28.47 3.16
CA TRP A 278 -6.43 29.27 4.39
C TRP A 278 -6.74 30.76 4.23
N GLN A 279 -6.64 31.26 3.02
CA GLN A 279 -6.99 32.66 2.69
C GLN A 279 -8.50 32.89 2.60
N GLU A 280 -9.27 31.82 2.54
CA GLU A 280 -10.73 31.83 2.43
C GLU A 280 -11.44 31.67 3.78
N LEU A 281 -10.69 31.40 4.86
CA LEU A 281 -11.27 31.33 6.19
C LEU A 281 -11.75 32.73 6.62
N PRO A 282 -12.99 32.88 7.08
CA PRO A 282 -13.46 34.15 7.60
C PRO A 282 -12.58 34.54 8.79
N ALA A 283 -12.25 35.82 8.87
CA ALA A 283 -11.55 36.35 10.05
C ALA A 283 -12.36 36.02 11.33
N PRO A 284 -11.70 35.61 12.41
CA PRO A 284 -12.35 35.26 13.68
C PRO A 284 -13.14 36.43 14.25
#